data_ec63bed9694d460eb35eb46025c9d7a4
#
_entry.id   ec63bed9694d460eb35eb46025c9d7a4
#
_cell.length_a   1.000
_cell.length_b   1.000
_cell.length_c   1.000
_cell.angle_alpha   90.00
_cell.angle_beta   90.00
_cell.angle_gamma   90.00
#
_symmetry.space_group_name_H-M   'P 1'
#
loop_
_entity.id
_entity.type
_entity.pdbx_description
1 polymer ?
#
loop_
_entity_poly.entity_id
_entity_poly.type
_entity_poly.pdbx_seq_one_letter_code
_entity_poly.pdbx_strand_id
1 'polypeptide(L)'
;AVAPTSTTSIIAGTTAGLDPVMHRYFLEEKKNSIVPRVAPDLSMETFWYYKNAHTIDQTWTVKSCGVCQRHIDQAQSLNLYITNDYTFRQILQLYILAWEKQVKTIYYIRSKALEVEECEVCSS
;
A
#
# COMPACT_ATOMS: atom_id res chain seq x y z
N ALA A 1 14.26 8.35 -9.14
CA ALA A 1 12.83 7.92 -9.10
C ALA A 1 12.64 6.71 -8.20
N VAL A 2 11.45 6.56 -7.64
CA VAL A 2 11.02 5.30 -7.00
C VAL A 2 9.97 4.66 -7.90
N ALA A 3 10.36 3.56 -8.54
CA ALA A 3 9.48 2.79 -9.41
C ALA A 3 8.53 1.89 -8.60
N PRO A 4 7.42 1.40 -9.18
CA PRO A 4 6.46 0.54 -8.48
C PRO A 4 7.04 -0.82 -8.06
N THR A 5 8.02 -1.36 -8.77
CA THR A 5 8.79 -2.59 -8.50
C THR A 5 7.96 -3.85 -8.16
N SER A 6 6.74 -3.95 -8.68
CA SER A 6 5.81 -5.03 -8.30
C SER A 6 6.32 -6.45 -8.56
N THR A 7 7.07 -6.67 -9.64
CA THR A 7 7.68 -7.98 -9.94
C THR A 7 9.06 -8.13 -9.31
N THR A 8 9.87 -7.08 -9.36
CA THR A 8 11.25 -7.11 -8.85
C THR A 8 11.28 -7.32 -7.33
N SER A 9 10.33 -6.71 -6.60
CA SER A 9 10.20 -6.88 -5.15
C SER A 9 9.94 -8.34 -4.75
N ILE A 10 9.18 -9.08 -5.57
CA ILE A 10 8.92 -10.51 -5.32
C ILE A 10 10.20 -11.31 -5.41
N ILE A 11 11.01 -11.05 -6.42
CA ILE A 11 12.31 -11.73 -6.61
C ILE A 11 13.26 -11.39 -5.46
N ALA A 12 13.22 -10.15 -4.99
CA ALA A 12 14.05 -9.68 -3.88
C ALA A 12 13.52 -10.06 -2.48
N GLY A 13 12.32 -10.65 -2.38
CA GLY A 13 11.72 -10.99 -1.09
C GLY A 13 11.35 -9.77 -0.25
N THR A 14 10.98 -8.65 -0.90
CA THR A 14 10.62 -7.38 -0.24
C THR A 14 9.24 -6.90 -0.64
N THR A 15 8.77 -5.80 -0.05
CA THR A 15 7.57 -5.09 -0.47
C THR A 15 7.82 -4.20 -1.69
N ALA A 16 6.79 -3.91 -2.46
CA ALA A 16 6.88 -3.11 -3.67
C ALA A 16 7.01 -1.60 -3.35
N GLY A 17 8.00 -0.95 -3.93
CA GLY A 17 8.20 0.50 -3.83
C GLY A 17 8.22 1.02 -2.40
N LEU A 18 7.39 2.04 -2.13
CA LEU A 18 7.15 2.60 -0.80
C LEU A 18 5.79 2.17 -0.22
N ASP A 19 5.09 1.30 -0.92
CA ASP A 19 3.73 0.91 -0.56
C ASP A 19 3.72 -0.03 0.65
N PRO A 20 2.77 0.13 1.57
CA PRO A 20 2.48 -0.88 2.57
C PRO A 20 1.87 -2.13 1.91
N VAL A 21 1.92 -3.26 2.58
CA VAL A 21 1.30 -4.49 2.07
C VAL A 21 -0.23 -4.33 2.01
N MET A 22 -0.83 -4.78 0.92
CA MET A 22 -2.29 -4.82 0.83
C MET A 22 -2.88 -5.89 1.73
N HIS A 23 -2.23 -7.04 1.78
CA HIS A 23 -2.59 -8.18 2.65
C HIS A 23 -1.33 -8.86 3.15
N ARG A 24 -1.39 -9.43 4.37
CA ARG A 24 -0.31 -10.26 4.93
C ARG A 24 -0.12 -11.55 4.16
N TYR A 25 -1.24 -12.12 3.73
CA TYR A 25 -1.32 -13.31 2.90
C TYR A 25 -2.48 -13.14 1.92
N PHE A 26 -2.29 -13.54 0.67
CA PHE A 26 -3.35 -13.62 -0.34
C PHE A 26 -2.97 -14.59 -1.46
N LEU A 27 -3.98 -15.07 -2.16
CA LEU A 27 -3.81 -15.88 -3.35
C LEU A 27 -3.86 -14.96 -4.58
N GLU A 28 -2.75 -14.88 -5.31
CA GLU A 28 -2.69 -14.14 -6.57
C GLU A 28 -3.10 -15.07 -7.71
N GLU A 29 -4.25 -14.80 -8.30
CA GLU A 29 -4.70 -15.51 -9.48
C GLU A 29 -3.97 -14.98 -10.73
N LYS A 30 -3.26 -15.85 -11.40
CA LYS A 30 -2.63 -15.61 -12.70
C LYS A 30 -3.31 -16.46 -13.77
N LYS A 31 -3.10 -16.08 -15.04
CA LYS A 31 -3.75 -16.69 -16.20
C LYS A 31 -3.82 -18.23 -16.20
N ASN A 32 -2.86 -18.91 -15.58
CA ASN A 32 -2.77 -20.38 -15.53
C ASN A 32 -2.38 -20.95 -14.16
N SER A 33 -2.36 -20.14 -13.10
CA SER A 33 -1.92 -20.59 -11.78
C SER A 33 -2.42 -19.68 -10.67
N ILE A 34 -2.62 -20.25 -9.50
CA ILE A 34 -2.85 -19.51 -8.27
C ILE A 34 -1.54 -19.55 -7.48
N VAL A 35 -1.00 -18.40 -7.15
CA VAL A 35 0.28 -18.28 -6.45
C VAL A 35 0.05 -17.65 -5.09
N PRO A 36 0.40 -18.34 -3.98
CA PRO A 36 0.32 -17.74 -2.65
C PRO A 36 1.35 -16.61 -2.52
N ARG A 37 0.90 -15.50 -1.96
CA ARG A 37 1.74 -14.36 -1.60
C ARG A 37 1.71 -14.14 -0.11
N VAL A 38 2.88 -14.03 0.47
CA VAL A 38 3.05 -13.79 1.90
C VAL A 38 3.91 -12.55 2.08
N ALA A 39 3.60 -11.72 3.06
CA ALA A 39 4.45 -10.59 3.41
C ALA A 39 5.87 -11.09 3.78
N PRO A 40 6.94 -10.35 3.39
CA PRO A 40 8.31 -10.77 3.66
C PRO A 40 8.53 -11.05 5.16
N ASP A 41 9.21 -12.14 5.49
CA ASP A 41 9.53 -12.53 6.88
C ASP A 41 8.32 -12.57 7.83
N LEU A 42 7.12 -12.88 7.30
CA LEU A 42 5.91 -12.97 8.11
C LEU A 42 6.03 -14.11 9.12
N SER A 43 5.94 -13.76 10.39
CA SER A 43 5.98 -14.67 11.54
C SER A 43 5.05 -14.17 12.63
N MET A 44 4.90 -14.93 13.71
CA MET A 44 4.13 -14.48 14.89
C MET A 44 4.73 -13.21 15.52
N GLU A 45 6.04 -13.02 15.42
CA GLU A 45 6.74 -11.85 15.95
C GLU A 45 6.57 -10.62 15.06
N THR A 46 6.55 -10.79 13.73
CA THR A 46 6.47 -9.70 12.76
C THR A 46 5.04 -9.40 12.29
N PHE A 47 4.07 -10.25 12.62
CA PHE A 47 2.67 -10.11 12.21
C PHE A 47 2.09 -8.71 12.46
N TRP A 48 2.42 -8.09 13.58
CA TRP A 48 1.91 -6.79 14.00
C TRP A 48 2.50 -5.60 13.24
N TYR A 49 3.65 -5.78 12.58
CA TYR A 49 4.26 -4.74 11.76
C TYR A 49 3.55 -4.55 10.42
N TYR A 50 2.93 -5.60 9.91
CA TYR A 50 2.25 -5.59 8.62
C TYR A 50 0.79 -5.16 8.76
N LYS A 51 0.56 -3.86 8.77
CA LYS A 51 -0.80 -3.30 8.68
C LYS A 51 -1.25 -3.28 7.22
N ASN A 52 -2.55 -3.57 7.00
CA ASN A 52 -3.14 -3.48 5.67
C ASN A 52 -3.10 -2.04 5.17
N ALA A 53 -2.76 -1.85 3.88
CA ALA A 53 -2.63 -0.55 3.25
C ALA A 53 -3.87 0.34 3.41
N HIS A 54 -5.08 -0.25 3.35
CA HIS A 54 -6.34 0.49 3.49
C HIS A 54 -6.68 0.86 4.94
N THR A 55 -6.00 0.28 5.93
CA THR A 55 -6.22 0.59 7.37
C THR A 55 -5.20 1.57 7.94
N ILE A 56 -4.15 1.89 7.17
CA ILE A 56 -3.14 2.86 7.56
C ILE A 56 -3.66 4.27 7.25
N ASP A 57 -3.44 5.21 8.17
CA ASP A 57 -3.65 6.63 7.90
C ASP A 57 -2.74 7.10 6.76
N GLN A 58 -3.33 7.44 5.62
CA GLN A 58 -2.62 7.82 4.40
C GLN A 58 -1.80 9.12 4.54
N THR A 59 -2.04 9.91 5.58
CA THR A 59 -1.20 11.07 5.87
C THR A 59 0.25 10.68 6.16
N TRP A 60 0.47 9.51 6.75
CA TRP A 60 1.81 8.98 7.00
C TRP A 60 2.51 8.54 5.72
N THR A 61 1.77 7.92 4.80
CA THR A 61 2.28 7.55 3.48
C THR A 61 2.76 8.79 2.72
N VAL A 62 1.95 9.85 2.70
CA VAL A 62 2.31 11.13 2.07
C VAL A 62 3.53 11.77 2.75
N LYS A 63 3.55 11.81 4.09
CA LYS A 63 4.69 12.37 4.86
C LYS A 63 5.99 11.63 4.57
N SER A 64 5.96 10.30 4.57
CA SER A 64 7.13 9.45 4.26
C SER A 64 7.62 9.70 2.85
N CYS A 65 6.71 9.76 1.87
CA CYS A 65 7.03 10.10 0.49
C CYS A 65 7.67 11.49 0.38
N GLY A 66 7.17 12.49 1.12
CA GLY A 66 7.73 13.84 1.15
C GLY A 66 9.15 13.88 1.72
N VAL A 67 9.46 13.07 2.73
CA VAL A 67 10.84 12.95 3.24
C VAL A 67 11.76 12.36 2.17
N CYS A 68 11.36 11.28 1.52
CA CYS A 68 12.13 10.65 0.45
C CYS A 68 12.31 11.58 -0.76
N GLN A 69 11.29 12.40 -1.10
CA GLN A 69 11.31 13.28 -2.26
C GLN A 69 12.45 14.32 -2.21
N ARG A 70 12.90 14.70 -1.01
CA ARG A 70 14.04 15.64 -0.84
C ARG A 70 15.38 15.08 -1.33
N HIS A 71 15.47 13.77 -1.50
CA HIS A 71 16.67 13.04 -1.89
C HIS A 71 16.56 12.40 -3.27
N ILE A 72 15.48 12.68 -3.99
CA ILE A 72 15.18 12.07 -5.28
C ILE A 72 14.81 13.14 -6.28
N ASP A 73 15.52 13.19 -7.42
CA ASP A 73 15.30 14.19 -8.46
C ASP A 73 13.98 14.00 -9.20
N GLN A 74 13.58 12.75 -9.42
CA GLN A 74 12.37 12.40 -10.16
C GLN A 74 11.21 12.05 -9.23
N ALA A 75 10.07 11.74 -9.81
CA ALA A 75 8.88 11.38 -9.09
C ALA A 75 8.97 10.00 -8.41
N GLN A 76 8.07 9.77 -7.48
CA GLN A 76 7.86 8.50 -6.78
C GLN A 76 6.49 7.95 -7.16
N SER A 77 6.36 6.64 -7.29
CA SER A 77 5.08 5.97 -7.52
C SER A 77 4.30 5.89 -6.19
N LEU A 78 3.82 7.05 -5.74
CA LEU A 78 2.99 7.13 -4.52
C LEU A 78 1.57 6.66 -4.82
N ASN A 79 1.15 5.57 -4.20
CA ASN A 79 -0.24 5.14 -4.20
C ASN A 79 -0.91 5.53 -2.88
N LEU A 80 -2.18 5.96 -2.96
CA LEU A 80 -3.04 6.19 -1.82
C LEU A 80 -4.08 5.08 -1.75
N TYR A 81 -4.30 4.54 -0.56
CA TYR A 81 -5.24 3.44 -0.30
C TYR A 81 -6.36 3.97 0.56
N ILE A 82 -7.55 4.06 0.00
CA ILE A 82 -8.73 4.60 0.67
C ILE A 82 -9.83 3.55 0.75
N THR A 83 -10.72 3.72 1.70
CA THR A 83 -11.96 2.97 1.84
C THR A 83 -13.14 3.80 1.36
N ASN A 84 -14.31 3.20 1.17
CA ASN A 84 -15.49 3.87 0.62
C ASN A 84 -16.10 4.93 1.56
N ASP A 85 -15.67 4.97 2.81
CA ASP A 85 -16.05 5.97 3.80
C ASP A 85 -15.26 7.29 3.70
N TYR A 86 -14.21 7.31 2.87
CA TYR A 86 -13.46 8.55 2.62
C TYR A 86 -14.34 9.57 1.92
N THR A 87 -14.47 10.73 2.55
CA THR A 87 -15.15 11.88 1.95
C THR A 87 -14.26 12.58 0.93
N PHE A 88 -14.87 13.27 -0.03
CA PHE A 88 -14.15 14.11 -0.99
C PHE A 88 -13.20 15.11 -0.29
N ARG A 89 -13.64 15.68 0.84
CA ARG A 89 -12.82 16.60 1.64
C ARG A 89 -11.54 15.93 2.16
N GLN A 90 -11.62 14.71 2.67
CA GLN A 90 -10.44 13.97 3.15
C GLN A 90 -9.47 13.65 2.02
N ILE A 91 -9.99 13.26 0.85
CA ILE A 91 -9.16 13.03 -0.33
C ILE A 91 -8.45 14.33 -0.73
N LEU A 92 -9.18 15.44 -0.81
CA LEU A 92 -8.59 16.74 -1.13
C LEU A 92 -7.50 17.15 -0.13
N GLN A 93 -7.71 16.88 1.17
CA GLN A 93 -6.70 17.15 2.20
C GLN A 93 -5.41 16.33 1.98
N LEU A 94 -5.49 15.09 1.51
CA LEU A 94 -4.31 14.30 1.16
C LEU A 94 -3.54 14.90 -0.03
N TYR A 95 -4.23 15.41 -1.04
CA TYR A 95 -3.60 16.12 -2.16
C TYR A 95 -2.91 17.43 -1.73
N ILE A 96 -3.58 18.20 -0.88
CA ILE A 96 -3.00 19.44 -0.32
C ILE A 96 -1.76 19.11 0.51
N LEU A 97 -1.85 18.07 1.37
CA LEU A 97 -0.70 17.62 2.16
C LEU A 97 0.46 17.16 1.27
N ALA A 98 0.18 16.43 0.19
CA ALA A 98 1.21 16.00 -0.76
C ALA A 98 1.91 17.21 -1.40
N TRP A 99 1.15 18.21 -1.80
CA TRP A 99 1.69 19.45 -2.32
C TRP A 99 2.54 20.21 -1.28
N GLU A 100 2.06 20.37 -0.05
CA GLU A 100 2.81 20.98 1.06
C GLU A 100 4.12 20.23 1.39
N LYS A 101 4.12 18.91 1.24
CA LYS A 101 5.31 18.07 1.43
C LYS A 101 6.21 17.98 0.21
N GLN A 102 5.89 18.74 -0.85
CA GLN A 102 6.65 18.80 -2.10
C GLN A 102 6.77 17.45 -2.82
N VAL A 103 5.77 16.59 -2.65
CA VAL A 103 5.65 15.35 -3.40
C VAL A 103 5.29 15.71 -4.84
N LYS A 104 6.06 15.24 -5.80
CA LYS A 104 5.91 15.63 -7.21
C LYS A 104 4.65 15.09 -7.86
N THR A 105 4.25 13.87 -7.52
CA THR A 105 3.05 13.24 -8.09
C THR A 105 2.41 12.26 -7.10
N ILE A 106 1.09 12.08 -7.24
CA ILE A 106 0.33 10.94 -6.73
C ILE A 106 0.01 10.08 -7.95
N TYR A 107 0.27 8.77 -7.87
CA TYR A 107 0.13 7.86 -9.01
C TYR A 107 -1.29 7.31 -9.08
N TYR A 108 -1.70 6.48 -8.12
CA TYR A 108 -3.06 5.94 -8.05
C TYR A 108 -3.72 6.24 -6.71
N ILE A 109 -5.05 6.41 -6.76
CA ILE A 109 -5.92 6.21 -5.60
C ILE A 109 -6.59 4.85 -5.78
N ARG A 110 -6.32 3.94 -4.85
CA ARG A 110 -6.91 2.59 -4.82
C ARG A 110 -8.01 2.58 -3.77
N SER A 111 -9.24 2.44 -4.20
CA SER A 111 -10.40 2.30 -3.31
C SER A 111 -10.74 0.83 -3.09
N LYS A 112 -11.10 0.48 -1.87
CA LYS A 112 -11.64 -0.82 -1.50
C LYS A 112 -12.94 -0.60 -0.74
N ALA A 113 -14.01 -1.33 -1.11
CA ALA A 113 -15.18 -1.46 -0.25
C ALA A 113 -14.73 -2.08 1.08
N LEU A 114 -15.31 -1.63 2.19
CA LEU A 114 -15.18 -2.32 3.45
C LEU A 114 -15.93 -3.66 3.29
N GLU A 115 -15.24 -4.66 2.76
CA GLU A 115 -15.70 -6.02 2.89
C GLU A 115 -15.54 -6.39 4.36
N VAL A 116 -16.61 -6.80 4.99
CA VAL A 116 -16.53 -7.56 6.23
C VAL A 116 -15.65 -8.76 5.89
N GLU A 117 -14.49 -8.87 6.51
CA GLU A 117 -13.70 -10.09 6.42
C GLU A 117 -14.59 -11.22 6.98
N GLU A 118 -15.28 -11.91 6.10
CA GLU A 118 -15.90 -13.16 6.47
C GLU A 118 -14.76 -14.07 6.92
N CYS A 119 -14.78 -14.43 8.20
CA CYS A 119 -13.89 -15.43 8.74
C CYS A 119 -14.15 -16.77 8.01
N GLU A 120 -13.40 -17.04 6.96
CA GLU A 120 -13.42 -18.32 6.26
C GLU A 120 -12.89 -19.49 7.15
N VAL A 121 -12.63 -19.26 8.42
CA VAL A 121 -12.08 -20.26 9.36
C VAL A 121 -13.15 -20.85 10.31
N CYS A 122 -14.40 -20.47 10.19
CA CYS A 122 -15.46 -20.96 11.09
C CYS A 122 -16.42 -21.97 10.45
N SER A 123 -15.97 -22.75 9.46
CA SER A 123 -16.75 -23.88 8.95
C SER A 123 -15.94 -25.17 8.97
N SER A 124 -15.86 -25.78 10.14
CA SER A 124 -15.60 -27.22 10.30
C SER A 124 -16.31 -27.73 11.53
#